data_c630a98537f63c6a771fba1e530021fa
#
_entry.id   c630a98537f63c6a771fba1e530021fa
#
_cell.length_a   1.000
_cell.length_b   1.000
_cell.length_c   1.000
_cell.angle_alpha   90.00
_cell.angle_beta   90.00
_cell.angle_gamma   90.00
#
_symmetry.space_group_name_H-M   'P 1'
#
loop_
_entity.id
_entity.type
_entity.pdbx_description
1 polymer ?
#
loop_
_entity_poly.entity_id
_entity_poly.type
_entity_poly.pdbx_seq_one_letter_code
_entity_poly.pdbx_strand_id
1 'polypeptide(L)'
;MDLAEQMLAAAGRKATRLGLTNVSFRTGDVTSLPFDSNSFDAVTSRFCLMFLPEIPKAATEIARVLKPGSWVAAAVWSAPEKNPSIGLSMAAIKQVIDLPPPDPTAPGIFRLAKPGELAGIFQQAGLVDVTDQEFLAEWSYASAEEYYTSLMEIAAPVQNLMAKLSDAQKQDVKQRITQAASNYRRGDRIVFPMAIRIAAGRKPL
;
A
#
# COMPACT_ATOMS: atom_id res chain seq x y z
N MET A 1 12.22 -1.69 -7.66
CA MET A 1 11.62 -1.08 -8.86
C MET A 1 10.34 -0.37 -8.45
N ASP A 2 10.01 0.75 -9.06
CA ASP A 2 8.81 1.54 -8.84
C ASP A 2 8.53 2.39 -10.09
N LEU A 3 7.29 2.83 -10.30
CA LEU A 3 6.96 3.81 -11.35
C LEU A 3 7.33 5.25 -10.93
N ALA A 4 7.34 5.52 -9.63
CA ALA A 4 7.61 6.85 -9.08
C ALA A 4 9.12 7.07 -8.87
N GLU A 5 9.74 7.82 -9.77
CA GLU A 5 11.18 8.16 -9.69
C GLU A 5 11.56 8.81 -8.35
N GLN A 6 10.67 9.63 -7.78
CA GLN A 6 10.89 10.28 -6.48
C GLN A 6 11.00 9.27 -5.33
N MET A 7 10.22 8.18 -5.37
CA MET A 7 10.30 7.08 -4.41
C MET A 7 11.63 6.33 -4.53
N LEU A 8 12.08 6.09 -5.77
CA LEU A 8 13.39 5.47 -6.03
C LEU A 8 14.54 6.37 -5.57
N ALA A 9 14.46 7.68 -5.80
CA ALA A 9 15.45 8.64 -5.31
C ALA A 9 15.50 8.66 -3.77
N ALA A 10 14.36 8.60 -3.09
CA ALA A 10 14.30 8.51 -1.62
C ALA A 10 14.90 7.20 -1.11
N ALA A 11 14.60 6.08 -1.79
CA ALA A 11 15.18 4.77 -1.47
C ALA A 11 16.69 4.77 -1.67
N GLY A 12 17.20 5.38 -2.73
CA GLY A 12 18.64 5.55 -3.00
C GLY A 12 19.34 6.33 -1.89
N ARG A 13 18.81 7.48 -1.47
CA ARG A 13 19.35 8.25 -0.33
C ARG A 13 19.38 7.42 0.97
N LYS A 14 18.32 6.62 1.20
CA LYS A 14 18.28 5.73 2.37
C LYS A 14 19.33 4.64 2.29
N ALA A 15 19.50 4.01 1.12
CA ALA A 15 20.53 2.98 0.90
C ALA A 15 21.95 3.52 1.16
N THR A 16 22.27 4.69 0.61
CA THR A 16 23.55 5.39 0.84
C THR A 16 23.77 5.65 2.33
N ARG A 17 22.76 6.19 3.03
CA ARG A 17 22.85 6.46 4.49
C ARG A 17 23.09 5.19 5.31
N LEU A 18 22.58 4.05 4.86
CA LEU A 18 22.73 2.75 5.52
C LEU A 18 23.98 1.97 5.04
N GLY A 19 24.79 2.53 4.14
CA GLY A 19 25.97 1.86 3.59
C GLY A 19 25.66 0.64 2.73
N LEU A 20 24.46 0.53 2.15
CA LEU A 20 24.08 -0.61 1.32
C LEU A 20 24.68 -0.46 -0.09
N THR A 21 25.52 -1.41 -0.50
CA THR A 21 26.19 -1.42 -1.82
C THR A 21 25.63 -2.47 -2.78
N ASN A 22 24.78 -3.38 -2.27
CA ASN A 22 24.22 -4.50 -3.02
C ASN A 22 22.78 -4.26 -3.49
N VAL A 23 22.34 -3.01 -3.55
CA VAL A 23 20.99 -2.62 -4.02
C VAL A 23 21.08 -1.78 -5.28
N SER A 24 20.14 -2.00 -6.20
CA SER A 24 19.96 -1.17 -7.39
C SER A 24 18.50 -0.73 -7.49
N PHE A 25 18.28 0.43 -8.11
CA PHE A 25 16.96 1.03 -8.27
C PHE A 25 16.66 1.22 -9.74
N ARG A 26 15.43 0.89 -10.16
CA ARG A 26 15.02 0.98 -11.55
C ARG A 26 13.57 1.45 -11.64
N THR A 27 13.31 2.44 -12.49
CA THR A 27 11.95 2.80 -12.89
C THR A 27 11.41 1.73 -13.85
N GLY A 28 10.16 1.32 -13.66
CA GLY A 28 9.54 0.33 -14.54
C GLY A 28 8.14 -0.07 -14.10
N ASP A 29 7.39 -0.58 -15.08
CA ASP A 29 6.05 -1.10 -14.91
C ASP A 29 6.12 -2.60 -14.60
N VAL A 30 5.45 -3.03 -13.53
CA VAL A 30 5.39 -4.44 -13.14
C VAL A 30 4.57 -5.30 -14.11
N THR A 31 3.73 -4.68 -14.94
CA THR A 31 2.98 -5.38 -16.00
C THR A 31 3.83 -5.68 -17.25
N SER A 32 5.08 -5.19 -17.28
CA SER A 32 6.05 -5.43 -18.34
C SER A 32 7.46 -5.30 -17.78
N LEU A 33 7.89 -6.31 -17.03
CA LEU A 33 9.16 -6.30 -16.32
C LEU A 33 10.34 -6.39 -17.29
N PRO A 34 11.29 -5.43 -17.25
CA PRO A 34 12.44 -5.39 -18.14
C PRO A 34 13.56 -6.33 -17.69
N PHE A 35 13.20 -7.58 -17.42
CA PHE A 35 14.09 -8.64 -16.98
C PHE A 35 13.80 -9.93 -17.75
N ASP A 36 14.82 -10.76 -17.94
CA ASP A 36 14.67 -12.05 -18.56
C ASP A 36 13.84 -13.00 -17.68
N SER A 37 13.22 -14.02 -18.31
CA SER A 37 12.57 -15.11 -17.58
C SER A 37 13.58 -15.82 -16.69
N ASN A 38 13.13 -16.29 -15.52
CA ASN A 38 13.96 -17.06 -14.58
C ASN A 38 15.21 -16.28 -14.07
N SER A 39 15.06 -14.98 -13.81
CA SER A 39 16.16 -14.11 -13.36
C SER A 39 16.30 -14.02 -11.84
N PHE A 40 15.20 -14.20 -11.09
CA PHE A 40 15.18 -13.88 -9.66
C PHE A 40 14.93 -15.12 -8.79
N ASP A 41 15.67 -15.18 -7.68
CA ASP A 41 15.52 -16.19 -6.64
C ASP A 41 14.34 -15.90 -5.69
N ALA A 42 13.87 -14.65 -5.67
CA ALA A 42 12.65 -14.23 -4.96
C ALA A 42 12.12 -12.91 -5.52
N VAL A 43 10.81 -12.68 -5.39
CA VAL A 43 10.17 -11.39 -5.66
C VAL A 43 9.37 -10.98 -4.44
N THR A 44 9.47 -9.71 -4.05
CA THR A 44 8.63 -9.12 -3.00
C THR A 44 7.91 -7.87 -3.52
N SER A 45 6.64 -7.72 -3.13
CA SER A 45 5.85 -6.53 -3.42
C SER A 45 5.19 -6.03 -2.15
N ARG A 46 5.36 -4.74 -1.85
CA ARG A 46 4.77 -4.14 -0.66
C ARG A 46 3.90 -2.95 -1.03
N PHE A 47 2.58 -3.09 -0.81
CA PHE A 47 1.57 -2.06 -1.04
C PHE A 47 1.60 -1.44 -2.45
N CYS A 48 1.80 -2.30 -3.46
CA CYS A 48 1.89 -1.89 -4.86
C CYS A 48 0.73 -2.48 -5.70
N LEU A 49 0.52 -3.80 -5.65
CA LEU A 49 -0.35 -4.50 -6.60
C LEU A 49 -1.80 -3.99 -6.61
N MET A 50 -2.33 -3.50 -5.50
CA MET A 50 -3.68 -2.93 -5.39
C MET A 50 -3.90 -1.66 -6.21
N PHE A 51 -2.83 -0.99 -6.64
CA PHE A 51 -2.90 0.23 -7.45
C PHE A 51 -2.78 -0.03 -8.95
N LEU A 52 -2.61 -1.28 -9.35
CA LEU A 52 -2.44 -1.64 -10.77
C LEU A 52 -3.80 -1.81 -11.46
N PRO A 53 -3.98 -1.30 -12.67
CA PRO A 53 -5.16 -1.59 -13.46
C PRO A 53 -5.26 -3.08 -13.83
N GLU A 54 -4.15 -3.71 -14.22
CA GLU A 54 -4.06 -5.09 -14.73
C GLU A 54 -3.27 -6.00 -13.77
N ILE A 55 -3.83 -6.30 -12.60
CA ILE A 55 -3.16 -7.13 -11.59
C ILE A 55 -2.80 -8.55 -12.10
N PRO A 56 -3.68 -9.26 -12.84
CA PRO A 56 -3.34 -10.58 -13.40
C PRO A 56 -2.11 -10.56 -14.30
N LYS A 57 -1.96 -9.52 -15.12
CA LYS A 57 -0.79 -9.34 -15.98
C LYS A 57 0.49 -9.15 -15.17
N ALA A 58 0.43 -8.34 -14.12
CA ALA A 58 1.57 -8.18 -13.21
C ALA A 58 1.94 -9.50 -12.52
N ALA A 59 0.97 -10.29 -12.08
CA ALA A 59 1.22 -11.60 -11.48
C ALA A 59 1.89 -12.57 -12.47
N THR A 60 1.46 -12.56 -13.75
CA THR A 60 2.08 -13.36 -14.82
C THR A 60 3.54 -12.93 -15.06
N GLU A 61 3.82 -11.64 -15.09
CA GLU A 61 5.19 -11.12 -15.24
C GLU A 61 6.07 -11.48 -14.04
N ILE A 62 5.55 -11.37 -12.83
CA ILE A 62 6.24 -11.82 -11.60
C ILE A 62 6.57 -13.32 -11.70
N ALA A 63 5.61 -14.15 -12.09
CA ALA A 63 5.84 -15.58 -12.27
C ALA A 63 6.87 -15.87 -13.38
N ARG A 64 6.87 -15.09 -14.47
CA ARG A 64 7.82 -15.22 -15.57
C ARG A 64 9.26 -15.00 -15.11
N VAL A 65 9.51 -13.94 -14.36
CA VAL A 65 10.88 -13.55 -13.95
C VAL A 65 11.43 -14.38 -12.78
N LEU A 66 10.57 -15.05 -12.01
CA LEU A 66 11.01 -15.99 -10.96
C LEU A 66 11.69 -17.21 -11.59
N LYS A 67 12.76 -17.71 -10.97
CA LYS A 67 13.35 -19.01 -11.27
C LYS A 67 12.39 -20.14 -10.85
N PRO A 68 12.44 -21.33 -11.50
CA PRO A 68 11.72 -22.51 -11.01
C PRO A 68 12.01 -22.78 -9.52
N GLY A 69 11.00 -23.09 -8.72
CA GLY A 69 11.10 -23.31 -7.29
C GLY A 69 11.18 -22.06 -6.42
N SER A 70 11.32 -20.88 -7.00
CA SER A 70 11.44 -19.60 -6.27
C SER A 70 10.08 -19.00 -5.87
N TRP A 71 10.09 -18.11 -4.89
CA TRP A 71 8.90 -17.57 -4.23
C TRP A 71 8.63 -16.11 -4.57
N VAL A 72 7.34 -15.76 -4.63
CA VAL A 72 6.87 -14.39 -4.48
C VAL A 72 6.13 -14.24 -3.17
N ALA A 73 6.27 -13.05 -2.55
CA ALA A 73 5.42 -12.61 -1.43
C ALA A 73 4.95 -11.17 -1.69
N ALA A 74 3.65 -10.93 -1.52
CA ALA A 74 3.08 -9.60 -1.70
C ALA A 74 2.18 -9.21 -0.53
N ALA A 75 2.42 -8.00 0.00
CA ALA A 75 1.63 -7.41 1.08
C ALA A 75 0.66 -6.37 0.52
N VAL A 76 -0.60 -6.45 0.93
CA VAL A 76 -1.68 -5.51 0.63
C VAL A 76 -2.44 -5.16 1.92
N TRP A 77 -3.22 -4.09 1.90
CA TRP A 77 -4.08 -3.76 3.03
C TRP A 77 -5.22 -4.79 3.16
N SER A 78 -5.54 -5.17 4.38
CA SER A 78 -6.74 -5.94 4.71
C SER A 78 -7.98 -5.02 4.79
N ALA A 79 -9.11 -5.53 5.25
CA ALA A 79 -10.39 -4.85 5.27
C ALA A 79 -10.30 -3.42 5.87
N PRO A 80 -11.03 -2.44 5.30
CA PRO A 80 -10.98 -1.05 5.75
C PRO A 80 -11.37 -0.87 7.22
N GLU A 81 -12.27 -1.71 7.75
CA GLU A 81 -12.72 -1.69 9.16
C GLU A 81 -11.58 -2.01 10.14
N LYS A 82 -10.56 -2.74 9.67
CA LYS A 82 -9.36 -3.08 10.44
C LYS A 82 -8.22 -2.06 10.27
N ASN A 83 -8.43 -1.05 9.42
CA ASN A 83 -7.44 -0.02 9.07
C ASN A 83 -8.04 1.39 9.20
N PRO A 84 -8.57 1.77 10.37
CA PRO A 84 -9.29 3.03 10.54
C PRO A 84 -8.44 4.27 10.24
N SER A 85 -7.13 4.22 10.51
CA SER A 85 -6.23 5.34 10.22
C SER A 85 -6.24 5.75 8.73
N ILE A 86 -6.49 4.81 7.82
CA ILE A 86 -6.56 5.10 6.38
C ILE A 86 -7.91 5.75 6.04
N GLY A 87 -9.00 5.30 6.66
CA GLY A 87 -10.35 5.76 6.37
C GLY A 87 -10.71 7.14 6.94
N LEU A 88 -10.09 7.54 8.06
CA LEU A 88 -10.45 8.75 8.80
C LEU A 88 -10.37 10.03 7.95
N SER A 89 -9.35 10.19 7.14
CA SER A 89 -9.15 11.37 6.32
C SER A 89 -10.26 11.53 5.26
N MET A 90 -10.59 10.43 4.58
CA MET A 90 -11.65 10.45 3.56
C MET A 90 -13.02 10.65 4.19
N ALA A 91 -13.27 10.08 5.36
CA ALA A 91 -14.51 10.30 6.11
C ALA A 91 -14.66 11.77 6.52
N ALA A 92 -13.60 12.41 6.99
CA ALA A 92 -13.60 13.83 7.35
C ALA A 92 -13.81 14.74 6.12
N ILE A 93 -13.13 14.47 5.01
CA ILE A 93 -13.26 15.26 3.78
C ILE A 93 -14.69 15.17 3.23
N LYS A 94 -15.30 13.97 3.21
CA LYS A 94 -16.69 13.77 2.75
C LYS A 94 -17.74 14.53 3.57
N GLN A 95 -17.42 14.92 4.80
CA GLN A 95 -18.32 15.75 5.61
C GLN A 95 -18.23 17.25 5.26
N VAL A 96 -17.19 17.66 4.55
CA VAL A 96 -16.92 19.07 4.21
C VAL A 96 -17.23 19.34 2.73
N ILE A 97 -17.01 18.36 1.87
CA ILE A 97 -17.32 18.45 0.43
C ILE A 97 -18.02 17.19 -0.05
N ASP A 98 -18.88 17.37 -1.04
CA ASP A 98 -19.51 16.25 -1.74
C ASP A 98 -18.47 15.57 -2.65
N LEU A 99 -18.29 14.27 -2.47
CA LEU A 99 -17.43 13.43 -3.30
C LEU A 99 -18.27 12.33 -3.96
N PRO A 100 -18.04 12.06 -5.23
CA PRO A 100 -18.71 10.94 -5.90
C PRO A 100 -18.39 9.63 -5.16
N PRO A 101 -19.30 8.63 -5.22
CA PRO A 101 -19.03 7.32 -4.68
C PRO A 101 -17.78 6.74 -5.36
N PRO A 102 -16.90 6.02 -4.61
CA PRO A 102 -15.74 5.40 -5.20
C PRO A 102 -16.15 4.30 -6.18
N ASP A 103 -15.47 4.22 -7.31
CA ASP A 103 -15.60 3.08 -8.21
C ASP A 103 -14.94 1.86 -7.55
N PRO A 104 -15.69 0.77 -7.25
CA PRO A 104 -15.16 -0.40 -6.59
C PRO A 104 -14.15 -1.19 -7.45
N THR A 105 -14.12 -0.94 -8.77
CA THR A 105 -13.21 -1.60 -9.71
C THR A 105 -11.93 -0.79 -9.95
N ALA A 106 -11.91 0.49 -9.57
CA ALA A 106 -10.75 1.34 -9.73
C ALA A 106 -9.56 0.88 -8.86
N PRO A 107 -8.33 1.12 -9.31
CA PRO A 107 -7.15 0.98 -8.47
C PRO A 107 -7.30 1.74 -7.15
N GLY A 108 -6.98 1.08 -6.03
CA GLY A 108 -7.19 1.70 -4.72
C GLY A 108 -6.67 0.87 -3.56
N ILE A 109 -6.53 1.52 -2.41
CA ILE A 109 -5.87 0.97 -1.22
C ILE A 109 -6.46 -0.39 -0.79
N PHE A 110 -7.77 -0.56 -0.87
CA PHE A 110 -8.47 -1.75 -0.39
C PHE A 110 -8.93 -2.70 -1.50
N ARG A 111 -8.47 -2.52 -2.73
CA ARG A 111 -8.91 -3.31 -3.89
C ARG A 111 -8.62 -4.81 -3.74
N LEU A 112 -7.59 -5.20 -3.03
CA LEU A 112 -7.20 -6.60 -2.77
C LEU A 112 -7.38 -6.99 -1.29
N ALA A 113 -8.30 -6.34 -0.59
CA ALA A 113 -8.49 -6.53 0.85
C ALA A 113 -9.21 -7.84 1.21
N LYS A 114 -9.95 -8.44 0.27
CA LYS A 114 -10.73 -9.65 0.53
C LYS A 114 -9.82 -10.87 0.70
N PRO A 115 -10.11 -11.74 1.68
CA PRO A 115 -9.39 -13.00 1.85
C PRO A 115 -9.38 -13.83 0.56
N GLY A 116 -8.22 -14.35 0.19
CA GLY A 116 -8.03 -15.23 -0.96
C GLY A 116 -7.99 -14.52 -2.33
N GLU A 117 -8.29 -13.23 -2.42
CA GLU A 117 -8.36 -12.52 -3.71
C GLU A 117 -7.00 -12.47 -4.40
N LEU A 118 -5.96 -12.01 -3.69
CA LEU A 118 -4.60 -11.98 -4.23
C LEU A 118 -4.03 -13.39 -4.44
N ALA A 119 -4.35 -14.32 -3.53
CA ALA A 119 -3.96 -15.72 -3.66
C ALA A 119 -4.55 -16.37 -4.92
N GLY A 120 -5.83 -16.10 -5.22
CA GLY A 120 -6.49 -16.57 -6.44
C GLY A 120 -5.81 -16.04 -7.71
N ILE A 121 -5.37 -14.78 -7.70
CA ILE A 121 -4.62 -14.17 -8.81
C ILE A 121 -3.26 -14.87 -8.99
N PHE A 122 -2.57 -15.20 -7.90
CA PHE A 122 -1.30 -15.93 -7.97
C PHE A 122 -1.49 -17.34 -8.51
N GLN A 123 -2.56 -18.05 -8.09
CA GLN A 123 -2.90 -19.36 -8.64
C GLN A 123 -3.20 -19.30 -10.14
N GLN A 124 -3.95 -18.31 -10.59
CA GLN A 124 -4.24 -18.08 -12.02
C GLN A 124 -2.99 -17.76 -12.83
N ALA A 125 -1.97 -17.15 -12.22
CA ALA A 125 -0.66 -16.91 -12.85
C ALA A 125 0.24 -18.16 -12.87
N GLY A 126 -0.25 -19.34 -12.42
CA GLY A 126 0.47 -20.60 -12.43
C GLY A 126 1.38 -20.84 -11.23
N LEU A 127 1.27 -20.03 -10.17
CA LEU A 127 2.00 -20.27 -8.93
C LEU A 127 1.34 -21.38 -8.12
N VAL A 128 2.15 -22.18 -7.44
CA VAL A 128 1.74 -23.28 -6.56
C VAL A 128 2.08 -22.99 -5.11
N ASP A 129 1.64 -23.83 -4.18
CA ASP A 129 1.84 -23.68 -2.73
C ASP A 129 1.39 -22.30 -2.22
N VAL A 130 0.31 -21.78 -2.81
CA VAL A 130 -0.17 -20.42 -2.56
C VAL A 130 -0.81 -20.34 -1.18
N THR A 131 -0.35 -19.36 -0.40
CA THR A 131 -0.89 -19.03 0.92
C THR A 131 -1.43 -17.61 0.94
N ASP A 132 -2.35 -17.33 1.86
CA ASP A 132 -2.89 -15.99 2.16
C ASP A 132 -3.12 -15.86 3.66
N GLN A 133 -2.38 -14.97 4.30
CA GLN A 133 -2.44 -14.80 5.75
C GLN A 133 -2.69 -13.33 6.10
N GLU A 134 -3.49 -13.12 7.13
CA GLU A 134 -3.70 -11.79 7.71
C GLU A 134 -2.77 -11.58 8.91
N PHE A 135 -2.11 -10.43 8.94
CA PHE A 135 -1.26 -10.00 10.05
C PHE A 135 -1.84 -8.74 10.67
N LEU A 136 -1.94 -8.77 11.99
CA LEU A 136 -2.39 -7.63 12.80
C LEU A 136 -1.19 -6.93 13.38
N ALA A 137 -1.22 -5.60 13.35
CA ALA A 137 -0.19 -4.73 13.91
C ALA A 137 -0.85 -3.44 14.44
N GLU A 138 -0.04 -2.52 14.91
CA GLU A 138 -0.49 -1.22 15.38
C GLU A 138 0.42 -0.12 14.81
N TRP A 139 -0.20 1.03 14.50
CA TRP A 139 0.51 2.28 14.26
C TRP A 139 0.34 3.20 15.45
N SER A 140 1.45 3.77 15.93
CA SER A 140 1.46 4.61 17.09
C SER A 140 2.07 5.98 16.78
N TYR A 141 1.34 7.04 17.15
CA TYR A 141 1.74 8.44 17.03
C TYR A 141 1.78 9.08 18.41
N ALA A 142 2.67 10.05 18.64
CA ALA A 142 2.73 10.79 19.91
C ALA A 142 1.48 11.65 20.13
N SER A 143 0.83 12.09 19.05
CA SER A 143 -0.38 12.91 19.12
C SER A 143 -1.25 12.77 17.86
N ALA A 144 -2.49 13.28 17.94
CA ALA A 144 -3.37 13.40 16.78
C ALA A 144 -2.82 14.37 15.73
N GLU A 145 -2.07 15.39 16.17
CA GLU A 145 -1.37 16.33 15.28
C GLU A 145 -0.22 15.64 14.51
N GLU A 146 0.57 14.80 15.18
CA GLU A 146 1.61 14.03 14.51
C GLU A 146 1.00 13.08 13.48
N TYR A 147 -0.10 12.40 13.82
CA TYR A 147 -0.84 11.59 12.86
C TYR A 147 -1.29 12.41 11.64
N TYR A 148 -1.89 13.58 11.86
CA TYR A 148 -2.31 14.46 10.77
C TYR A 148 -1.13 14.90 9.90
N THR A 149 -0.01 15.29 10.50
CA THR A 149 1.20 15.68 9.78
C THR A 149 1.74 14.54 8.93
N SER A 150 1.88 13.35 9.52
CA SER A 150 2.31 12.15 8.80
C SER A 150 1.36 11.80 7.64
N LEU A 151 0.03 11.89 7.86
CA LEU A 151 -0.96 11.68 6.81
C LEU A 151 -0.75 12.65 5.64
N MET A 152 -0.51 13.93 5.93
CA MET A 152 -0.26 14.95 4.91
C MET A 152 1.07 14.78 4.18
N GLU A 153 2.03 14.06 4.75
CA GLU A 153 3.30 13.73 4.09
C GLU A 153 3.20 12.55 3.13
N ILE A 154 2.37 11.54 3.45
CA ILE A 154 2.40 10.26 2.73
C ILE A 154 1.18 9.99 1.85
N ALA A 155 0.04 10.66 2.10
CA ALA A 155 -1.22 10.37 1.42
C ALA A 155 -1.49 11.34 0.25
N ALA A 156 -0.83 11.14 -0.88
CA ALA A 156 -1.00 11.99 -2.07
C ALA A 156 -2.47 12.21 -2.49
N PRO A 157 -3.39 11.22 -2.46
CA PRO A 157 -4.80 11.46 -2.75
C PRO A 157 -5.45 12.47 -1.78
N VAL A 158 -5.11 12.40 -0.50
CA VAL A 158 -5.60 13.34 0.52
C VAL A 158 -5.03 14.74 0.27
N GLN A 159 -3.72 14.86 0.01
CA GLN A 159 -3.06 16.13 -0.34
C GLN A 159 -3.75 16.79 -1.54
N ASN A 160 -4.02 16.02 -2.60
CA ASN A 160 -4.65 16.52 -3.82
C ASN A 160 -6.07 17.03 -3.58
N LEU A 161 -6.84 16.39 -2.69
CA LEU A 161 -8.15 16.88 -2.29
C LEU A 161 -8.04 18.14 -1.42
N MET A 162 -7.18 18.11 -0.42
CA MET A 162 -6.94 19.24 0.48
C MET A 162 -6.47 20.49 -0.27
N ALA A 163 -5.66 20.33 -1.33
CA ALA A 163 -5.19 21.47 -2.14
C ALA A 163 -6.33 22.24 -2.83
N LYS A 164 -7.48 21.60 -3.06
CA LYS A 164 -8.65 22.21 -3.71
C LYS A 164 -9.60 22.90 -2.73
N LEU A 165 -9.38 22.77 -1.43
CA LEU A 165 -10.23 23.33 -0.37
C LEU A 165 -9.84 24.77 -0.05
N SER A 166 -10.81 25.57 0.39
CA SER A 166 -10.55 26.85 1.03
C SER A 166 -9.84 26.65 2.38
N ASP A 167 -9.20 27.69 2.89
CA ASP A 167 -8.48 27.60 4.16
C ASP A 167 -9.42 27.28 5.34
N ALA A 168 -10.65 27.79 5.34
CA ALA A 168 -11.66 27.43 6.31
C ALA A 168 -12.04 25.93 6.25
N GLN A 169 -12.22 25.39 5.06
CA GLN A 169 -12.49 23.96 4.86
C GLN A 169 -11.30 23.07 5.26
N LYS A 170 -10.07 23.50 4.96
CA LYS A 170 -8.86 22.79 5.41
C LYS A 170 -8.78 22.70 6.94
N GLN A 171 -9.10 23.78 7.63
CA GLN A 171 -9.12 23.79 9.09
C GLN A 171 -10.23 22.89 9.65
N ASP A 172 -11.42 22.91 9.07
CA ASP A 172 -12.52 22.02 9.49
C ASP A 172 -12.14 20.54 9.27
N VAL A 173 -11.59 20.18 8.11
CA VAL A 173 -11.12 18.81 7.82
C VAL A 173 -10.03 18.40 8.83
N LYS A 174 -9.05 19.27 9.08
CA LYS A 174 -7.99 19.01 10.06
C LYS A 174 -8.57 18.73 11.44
N GLN A 175 -9.47 19.59 11.91
CA GLN A 175 -10.12 19.45 13.20
C GLN A 175 -10.88 18.12 13.32
N ARG A 176 -11.63 17.72 12.28
CA ARG A 176 -12.36 16.45 12.24
C ARG A 176 -11.42 15.25 12.28
N ILE A 177 -10.33 15.28 11.52
CA ILE A 177 -9.32 14.22 11.51
C ILE A 177 -8.69 14.07 12.90
N THR A 178 -8.23 15.16 13.50
CA THR A 178 -7.55 15.13 14.82
C THR A 178 -8.50 14.74 15.93
N GLN A 179 -9.76 15.19 15.88
CA GLN A 179 -10.80 14.78 16.82
C GLN A 179 -11.11 13.28 16.70
N ALA A 180 -11.32 12.78 15.48
CA ALA A 180 -11.58 11.36 15.24
C ALA A 180 -10.37 10.48 15.64
N ALA A 181 -9.14 10.93 15.37
CA ALA A 181 -7.94 10.26 15.80
C ALA A 181 -7.83 10.15 17.34
N SER A 182 -8.32 11.16 18.07
CA SER A 182 -8.31 11.16 19.53
C SER A 182 -9.14 10.03 20.17
N ASN A 183 -10.10 9.44 19.43
CA ASN A 183 -10.84 8.26 19.88
C ASN A 183 -9.96 7.00 19.97
N TYR A 184 -8.78 7.02 19.37
CA TYR A 184 -7.79 5.94 19.40
C TYR A 184 -6.67 6.20 20.42
N ARG A 185 -6.92 7.07 21.39
CA ARG A 185 -5.96 7.34 22.47
C ARG A 185 -5.82 6.13 23.40
N ARG A 186 -4.54 5.74 23.59
CA ARG A 186 -4.15 4.72 24.56
C ARG A 186 -2.97 5.27 25.36
N GLY A 187 -3.22 5.64 26.63
CA GLY A 187 -2.27 6.37 27.46
C GLY A 187 -1.97 7.75 26.87
N ASP A 188 -0.72 8.03 26.65
CA ASP A 188 -0.21 9.29 26.08
C ASP A 188 -0.12 9.29 24.55
N ARG A 189 -0.47 8.20 23.87
CA ARG A 189 -0.33 8.01 22.43
C ARG A 189 -1.67 7.81 21.73
N ILE A 190 -1.66 8.06 20.41
CA ILE A 190 -2.71 7.62 19.50
C ILE A 190 -2.25 6.29 18.90
N VAL A 191 -3.05 5.24 19.05
CA VAL A 191 -2.70 3.87 18.59
C VAL A 191 -3.81 3.33 17.71
N PHE A 192 -3.55 3.22 16.44
CA PHE A 192 -4.49 2.64 15.48
C PHE A 192 -4.22 1.16 15.28
N PRO A 193 -5.26 0.30 15.28
CA PRO A 193 -5.11 -1.04 14.74
C PRO A 193 -4.77 -0.97 13.25
N MET A 194 -4.00 -1.94 12.80
CA MET A 194 -3.62 -2.12 11.41
C MET A 194 -3.71 -3.59 11.04
N ALA A 195 -4.24 -3.89 9.89
CA ALA A 195 -4.27 -5.24 9.34
C ALA A 195 -3.77 -5.24 7.89
N ILE A 196 -2.86 -6.15 7.60
CA ILE A 196 -2.36 -6.41 6.25
C ILE A 196 -2.61 -7.86 5.88
N ARG A 197 -2.71 -8.13 4.58
CA ARG A 197 -2.69 -9.49 4.05
C ARG A 197 -1.39 -9.72 3.31
N ILE A 198 -0.80 -10.89 3.49
CA ILE A 198 0.36 -11.33 2.72
C ILE A 198 -0.04 -12.60 1.99
N ALA A 199 -0.04 -12.52 0.66
CA ALA A 199 -0.11 -13.69 -0.18
C ALA A 199 1.30 -14.08 -0.63
N ALA A 200 1.60 -15.37 -0.60
CA ALA A 200 2.85 -15.92 -1.13
C ALA A 200 2.54 -17.10 -2.04
N GLY A 201 3.40 -17.32 -3.02
CA GLY A 201 3.29 -18.45 -3.95
C GLY A 201 4.64 -18.82 -4.53
N ARG A 202 4.78 -20.06 -4.96
CA ARG A 202 6.02 -20.61 -5.51
C ARG A 202 5.85 -20.90 -7.00
N LYS A 203 6.86 -20.56 -7.80
CA LYS A 203 6.93 -20.99 -9.20
C LYS A 203 7.15 -22.51 -9.23
N PRO A 204 6.42 -23.31 -10.02
CA PRO A 204 6.71 -24.73 -10.22
C PRO A 204 8.17 -24.99 -10.60
N LEU A 205 8.65 -26.23 -10.34
CA LEU A 205 9.97 -26.68 -10.77
C LEU A 205 10.07 -26.81 -12.28
#